data_aca49f9871727278fdbd46c2bb4bd3c5
#
_entry.id   aca49f9871727278fdbd46c2bb4bd3c5
#
_cell.length_a   1.000
_cell.length_b   1.000
_cell.length_c   1.000
_cell.angle_alpha   90.00
_cell.angle_beta   90.00
_cell.angle_gamma   90.00
#
_symmetry.space_group_name_H-M   'P 1'
#
loop_
_entity.id
_entity.type
_entity.pdbx_description
1 polymer ?
#
loop_
_entity_poly.entity_id
_entity_poly.type
_entity_poly.pdbx_seq_one_letter_code
_entity_poly.pdbx_strand_id
1 'polypeptide(L)'
;MKSILFFLFMLSSSLNPILGQPNLLEKAKNNPSEGLKLCKKFKEEYNAKNESATSDAATKFVSKKNNLSLVNAEFYSIYVIGLYCPEIY
;
A
#
# COMPACT_ATOMS: atom_id res chain seq x y z
N MET A 1 20.66 25.38 -24.12
CA MET A 1 19.41 24.82 -24.63
C MET A 1 19.18 23.39 -24.23
N LYS A 2 20.13 22.51 -24.45
CA LYS A 2 19.98 21.12 -24.04
C LYS A 2 19.76 20.96 -22.55
N SER A 3 20.40 21.78 -21.74
CA SER A 3 20.26 21.69 -20.30
C SER A 3 18.87 22.10 -19.83
N ILE A 4 18.21 22.99 -20.57
CA ILE A 4 16.85 23.42 -20.24
C ILE A 4 15.85 22.28 -20.46
N LEU A 5 15.98 21.59 -21.58
CA LEU A 5 15.14 20.44 -21.87
C LEU A 5 15.32 19.33 -20.85
N PHE A 6 16.54 19.11 -20.47
CA PHE A 6 16.89 18.14 -19.48
C PHE A 6 16.23 18.46 -18.13
N PHE A 7 16.22 19.72 -17.79
CA PHE A 7 15.62 20.22 -16.57
C PHE A 7 14.12 19.94 -16.53
N LEU A 8 13.44 20.23 -17.62
CA LEU A 8 12.02 19.99 -17.71
C LEU A 8 11.68 18.51 -17.56
N PHE A 9 12.52 17.67 -18.09
CA PHE A 9 12.35 16.24 -18.00
C PHE A 9 12.42 15.76 -16.56
N MET A 10 13.38 16.28 -15.80
CA MET A 10 13.53 15.94 -14.40
C MET A 10 12.36 16.37 -13.55
N LEU A 11 11.82 17.54 -13.84
CA LEU A 11 10.66 18.05 -13.11
C LEU A 11 9.45 17.15 -13.32
N SER A 12 9.25 16.64 -14.51
CA SER A 12 8.13 15.74 -14.78
C SER A 12 8.22 14.46 -13.98
N SER A 13 9.41 13.91 -13.89
CA SER A 13 9.57 12.62 -13.20
C SER A 13 9.46 12.77 -11.69
N SER A 14 9.67 13.94 -11.13
CA SER A 14 9.61 14.13 -9.70
C SER A 14 8.18 14.19 -9.15
N LEU A 15 7.19 14.26 -10.02
CA LEU A 15 5.80 14.31 -9.59
C LEU A 15 5.21 12.94 -9.29
N ASN A 16 5.81 11.90 -9.83
CA ASN A 16 5.25 10.55 -9.71
C ASN A 16 5.21 9.99 -8.29
N PRO A 17 6.21 10.18 -7.44
CA PRO A 17 6.22 9.56 -6.10
C PRO A 17 5.17 10.10 -5.14
N ILE A 18 4.59 11.25 -5.42
CA ILE A 18 3.65 11.90 -4.50
C ILE A 18 2.36 11.10 -4.35
N LEU A 19 1.96 10.37 -5.36
CA LEU A 19 0.71 9.62 -5.38
C LEU A 19 0.87 8.17 -4.95
N GLY A 20 2.04 7.80 -4.40
CA GLY A 20 2.35 6.42 -4.08
C GLY A 20 2.81 5.65 -5.31
N GLN A 21 3.10 4.38 -5.14
CA GLN A 21 3.53 3.54 -6.25
C GLN A 21 2.33 3.19 -7.12
N PRO A 22 2.40 3.44 -8.44
CA PRO A 22 1.25 3.17 -9.30
C PRO A 22 0.92 1.68 -9.45
N ASN A 23 1.85 0.80 -9.13
CA ASN A 23 1.65 -0.64 -9.27
C ASN A 23 1.19 -1.34 -7.99
N LEU A 24 0.85 -0.62 -6.94
CA LEU A 24 0.39 -1.24 -5.69
C LEU A 24 -0.93 -1.97 -5.87
N LEU A 25 -1.85 -1.40 -6.63
CA LEU A 25 -3.11 -2.05 -6.92
C LEU A 25 -2.89 -3.33 -7.72
N GLU A 26 -2.02 -3.28 -8.71
CA GLU A 26 -1.68 -4.47 -9.49
C GLU A 26 -1.03 -5.53 -8.62
N LYS A 27 -0.15 -5.12 -7.72
CA LYS A 27 0.47 -6.04 -6.77
C LYS A 27 -0.59 -6.75 -5.93
N ALA A 28 -1.58 -6.02 -5.45
CA ALA A 28 -2.65 -6.59 -4.65
C ALA A 28 -3.51 -7.54 -5.48
N LYS A 29 -3.84 -7.17 -6.72
CA LYS A 29 -4.63 -8.02 -7.60
C LYS A 29 -3.92 -9.32 -7.97
N ASN A 30 -2.61 -9.25 -8.16
CA ASN A 30 -1.84 -10.38 -8.67
C ASN A 30 -1.36 -11.32 -7.57
N ASN A 31 -1.68 -11.02 -6.31
CA ASN A 31 -1.26 -11.84 -5.18
C ASN A 31 -2.44 -12.14 -4.26
N PRO A 32 -3.43 -12.87 -4.74
CA PRO A 32 -4.63 -13.15 -3.91
C PRO A 32 -4.31 -13.96 -2.67
N SER A 33 -3.36 -14.88 -2.74
CA SER A 33 -2.95 -15.66 -1.58
C SER A 33 -2.41 -14.77 -0.46
N GLU A 34 -1.55 -13.83 -0.82
CA GLU A 34 -1.01 -12.86 0.14
C GLU A 34 -2.11 -11.96 0.68
N GLY A 35 -2.99 -11.51 -0.20
CA GLY A 35 -4.11 -10.66 0.20
C GLY A 35 -5.01 -11.34 1.21
N LEU A 36 -5.33 -12.61 0.99
CA LEU A 36 -6.17 -13.36 1.91
C LEU A 36 -5.48 -13.57 3.26
N LYS A 37 -4.17 -13.80 3.25
CA LYS A 37 -3.41 -13.91 4.49
C LYS A 37 -3.41 -12.62 5.28
N LEU A 38 -3.26 -11.49 4.60
CA LEU A 38 -3.32 -10.20 5.26
C LEU A 38 -4.71 -9.93 5.82
N CYS A 39 -5.76 -10.29 5.09
CA CYS A 39 -7.12 -10.16 5.59
C CYS A 39 -7.33 -10.95 6.87
N LYS A 40 -6.83 -12.18 6.90
CA LYS A 40 -6.92 -13.00 8.09
C LYS A 40 -6.20 -12.35 9.26
N LYS A 41 -5.01 -11.81 9.02
CA LYS A 41 -4.23 -11.11 10.04
C LYS A 41 -4.98 -9.90 10.57
N PHE A 42 -5.56 -9.11 9.67
CA PHE A 42 -6.32 -7.94 10.07
C PHE A 42 -7.51 -8.31 10.96
N LYS A 43 -8.23 -9.36 10.61
CA LYS A 43 -9.40 -9.79 11.37
C LYS A 43 -9.01 -10.36 12.73
N GLU A 44 -8.01 -11.22 12.78
CA GLU A 44 -7.69 -11.97 13.99
C GLU A 44 -6.85 -11.16 14.97
N GLU A 45 -5.93 -10.35 14.48
CA GLU A 45 -5.01 -9.66 15.38
C GLU A 45 -5.38 -8.22 15.63
N TYR A 46 -5.86 -7.51 14.63
CA TYR A 46 -6.09 -6.08 14.80
C TYR A 46 -7.56 -5.79 15.07
N ASN A 47 -8.44 -6.29 14.25
CA ASN A 47 -9.88 -6.01 14.43
C ASN A 47 -10.41 -6.61 15.73
N ALA A 48 -9.97 -7.81 16.08
CA ALA A 48 -10.39 -8.47 17.31
C ALA A 48 -9.96 -7.70 18.56
N LYS A 49 -8.91 -6.85 18.46
CA LYS A 49 -8.44 -6.02 19.54
C LYS A 49 -8.94 -4.58 19.45
N ASN A 50 -9.95 -4.36 18.63
CA ASN A 50 -10.50 -3.02 18.36
C ASN A 50 -9.48 -2.08 17.70
N GLU A 51 -8.52 -2.62 16.97
CA GLU A 51 -7.58 -1.84 16.20
C GLU A 51 -7.97 -1.86 14.72
N SER A 52 -7.82 -0.73 14.07
CA SER A 52 -8.09 -0.63 12.64
C SER A 52 -7.04 -1.39 11.84
N ALA A 53 -7.45 -1.94 10.70
CA ALA A 53 -6.51 -2.54 9.74
C ALA A 53 -5.54 -1.52 9.17
N THR A 54 -5.82 -0.22 9.32
CA THR A 54 -4.91 0.85 8.91
C THR A 54 -4.30 1.57 10.11
N SER A 55 -4.34 0.96 11.29
CA SER A 55 -3.66 1.49 12.46
C SER A 55 -2.15 1.50 12.24
N ASP A 56 -1.43 2.24 13.07
CA ASP A 56 0.03 2.30 12.99
C ASP A 56 0.65 0.90 13.09
N ALA A 57 0.14 0.07 14.00
CA ALA A 57 0.67 -1.26 14.19
C ALA A 57 0.47 -2.14 12.95
N ALA A 58 -0.74 -2.12 12.40
CA ALA A 58 -1.05 -2.89 11.20
C ALA A 58 -0.24 -2.41 10.01
N THR A 59 -0.13 -1.10 9.84
CA THR A 59 0.63 -0.52 8.73
C THR A 59 2.11 -0.89 8.83
N LYS A 60 2.68 -0.86 10.04
CA LYS A 60 4.07 -1.26 10.23
C LYS A 60 4.28 -2.74 9.89
N PHE A 61 3.33 -3.58 10.25
CA PHE A 61 3.40 -4.99 9.90
C PHE A 61 3.44 -5.19 8.39
N VAL A 62 2.53 -4.55 7.68
CA VAL A 62 2.47 -4.65 6.21
C VAL A 62 3.74 -4.08 5.58
N SER A 63 4.23 -2.96 6.10
CA SER A 63 5.45 -2.32 5.62
C SER A 63 6.62 -3.29 5.67
N LYS A 64 6.82 -3.94 6.79
CA LYS A 64 7.94 -4.87 6.96
C LYS A 64 7.77 -6.12 6.10
N LYS A 65 6.58 -6.68 6.08
CA LYS A 65 6.33 -7.91 5.37
C LYS A 65 6.51 -7.74 3.86
N ASN A 66 6.13 -6.60 3.33
CA ASN A 66 6.13 -6.36 1.89
C ASN A 66 7.25 -5.42 1.44
N ASN A 67 8.13 -5.03 2.36
CA ASN A 67 9.24 -4.13 2.05
C ASN A 67 8.75 -2.84 1.41
N LEU A 68 7.78 -2.21 2.03
CA LEU A 68 7.16 -0.97 1.55
C LEU A 68 7.39 0.14 2.56
N SER A 69 7.38 1.39 2.09
CA SER A 69 7.32 2.54 2.99
C SER A 69 6.01 2.49 3.76
N LEU A 70 5.92 3.23 4.86
CA LEU A 70 4.69 3.27 5.64
C LEU A 70 3.51 3.79 4.82
N VAL A 71 3.74 4.82 4.01
CA VAL A 71 2.69 5.37 3.14
C VAL A 71 2.23 4.34 2.13
N ASN A 72 3.16 3.69 1.46
CA ASN A 72 2.80 2.67 0.47
C ASN A 72 2.16 1.45 1.12
N ALA A 73 2.57 1.10 2.33
CA ALA A 73 1.95 0.00 3.07
C ALA A 73 0.49 0.31 3.40
N GLU A 74 0.19 1.56 3.74
CA GLU A 74 -1.17 1.96 4.00
C GLU A 74 -2.03 1.85 2.73
N PHE A 75 -1.55 2.35 1.61
CA PHE A 75 -2.25 2.21 0.34
C PHE A 75 -2.45 0.74 -0.03
N TYR A 76 -1.42 -0.06 0.12
CA TYR A 76 -1.50 -1.48 -0.19
C TYR A 76 -2.57 -2.17 0.67
N SER A 77 -2.61 -1.85 1.96
CA SER A 77 -3.61 -2.40 2.87
C SER A 77 -5.03 -2.03 2.43
N ILE A 78 -5.24 -0.78 2.04
CA ILE A 78 -6.54 -0.32 1.56
C ILE A 78 -6.97 -1.12 0.33
N TYR A 79 -6.07 -1.32 -0.62
CA TYR A 79 -6.37 -2.10 -1.81
C TYR A 79 -6.68 -3.56 -1.49
N VAL A 80 -5.89 -4.17 -0.60
CA VAL A 80 -6.12 -5.55 -0.19
C VAL A 80 -7.50 -5.70 0.46
N ILE A 81 -7.82 -4.81 1.37
CA ILE A 81 -9.12 -4.86 2.06
C ILE A 81 -10.25 -4.69 1.05
N GLY A 82 -10.14 -3.73 0.17
CA GLY A 82 -11.18 -3.50 -0.83
C GLY A 82 -11.38 -4.68 -1.77
N LEU A 83 -10.32 -5.40 -2.09
CA LEU A 83 -10.39 -6.53 -3.01
C LEU A 83 -10.83 -7.83 -2.33
N TYR A 84 -10.37 -8.09 -1.12
CA TYR A 84 -10.49 -9.41 -0.53
C TYR A 84 -11.30 -9.48 0.75
N CYS A 85 -11.44 -8.40 1.48
CA CYS A 85 -12.17 -8.40 2.75
C CYS A 85 -12.81 -7.06 3.05
N PRO A 86 -13.67 -6.56 2.16
CA PRO A 86 -14.30 -5.25 2.35
C PRO A 86 -15.17 -5.15 3.60
N GLU A 87 -15.58 -6.29 4.15
CA GLU A 87 -16.39 -6.33 5.35
C GLU A 87 -15.64 -5.83 6.59
N ILE A 88 -14.33 -5.64 6.51
CA ILE A 88 -13.55 -5.15 7.65
C ILE A 88 -13.87 -3.69 7.97
N TYR A 89 -14.23 -2.92 6.99
CA TYR A 89 -14.62 -1.52 7.19
C TYR A 89 -16.03 -1.35 7.72
#